data_39a8d2e9723c53e17c8fbd10fdb5e77c
#
_entry.id   39a8d2e9723c53e17c8fbd10fdb5e77c
#
_cell.length_a   1.000
_cell.length_b   1.000
_cell.length_c   1.000
_cell.angle_alpha   90.00
_cell.angle_beta   90.00
_cell.angle_gamma   90.00
#
_symmetry.space_group_name_H-M   'P 1'
#
loop_
_entity.id
_entity.type
_entity.pdbx_description
1 polymer ?
#
loop_
_entity_poly.entity_id
_entity_poly.type
_entity_poly.pdbx_seq_one_letter_code
_entity_poly.pdbx_strand_id
1 'polypeptide(L)'
;GWAWYHCTYATVFAEDHTPLYAIIFCEDVTNKRQSELASMRFQNYTRQGTKEILFNLEYNLTLDTFEGYEGQIPERYFKDFTTSYTRATERMCQDILLKYREMFMECFSRENLLEGFEKNQSYGTKEFQIAYHDGETIWIRAFYQILKDPYTSSINVWISMKRSVRRFGCWKWHDWIW
;
A
#
# COMPACT_ATOMS: atom_id res chain seq x y z
N GLY A 1 -3.34 10.01 20.85
CA GLY A 1 -2.42 9.61 19.80
C GLY A 1 -1.59 8.41 20.24
N TRP A 2 -1.10 7.63 19.30
CA TRP A 2 -0.19 6.52 19.57
C TRP A 2 1.24 7.04 19.70
N ALA A 3 2.01 6.47 20.66
CA ALA A 3 3.44 6.73 20.82
C ALA A 3 4.23 5.44 20.60
N TRP A 4 5.41 5.56 20.02
CA TRP A 4 6.30 4.45 19.70
C TRP A 4 7.50 4.50 20.63
N TYR A 5 7.77 3.40 21.34
CA TYR A 5 8.90 3.27 22.22
C TYR A 5 9.83 2.16 21.74
N HIS A 6 11.12 2.49 21.67
CA HIS A 6 12.17 1.48 21.55
C HIS A 6 12.64 1.11 22.95
N CYS A 7 12.44 -0.15 23.36
CA CYS A 7 12.83 -0.60 24.69
C CYS A 7 13.95 -1.64 24.58
N THR A 8 15.04 -1.38 25.28
CA THR A 8 16.12 -2.35 25.50
C THR A 8 16.15 -2.76 26.96
N TYR A 9 16.47 -4.01 27.24
CA TYR A 9 16.62 -4.50 28.60
C TYR A 9 17.96 -5.20 28.79
N ALA A 10 18.51 -5.10 29.99
CA ALA A 10 19.69 -5.83 30.42
C ALA A 10 19.41 -6.44 31.81
N THR A 11 19.75 -7.70 31.98
CA THR A 11 19.64 -8.40 33.25
C THR A 11 21.01 -8.39 33.94
N VAL A 12 21.04 -7.99 35.19
CA VAL A 12 22.23 -8.05 36.04
C VAL A 12 22.15 -9.30 36.89
N PHE A 13 23.24 -10.07 36.92
CA PHE A 13 23.35 -11.33 37.62
C PHE A 13 24.32 -11.19 38.79
N ALA A 14 24.10 -11.95 39.88
CA ALA A 14 25.07 -12.16 40.93
C ALA A 14 26.23 -13.07 40.47
N GLU A 15 27.26 -13.25 41.30
CA GLU A 15 28.38 -14.12 40.99
C GLU A 15 28.00 -15.59 40.78
N ASP A 16 26.91 -16.02 41.41
CA ASP A 16 26.33 -17.36 41.31
C ASP A 16 25.36 -17.50 40.11
N HIS A 17 25.35 -16.53 39.19
CA HIS A 17 24.44 -16.46 38.02
C HIS A 17 22.95 -16.34 38.35
N THR A 18 22.57 -16.02 39.60
CA THR A 18 21.17 -15.69 39.91
C THR A 18 20.83 -14.28 39.40
N PRO A 19 19.65 -14.07 38.76
CA PRO A 19 19.25 -12.74 38.33
C PRO A 19 18.93 -11.85 39.53
N LEU A 20 19.58 -10.68 39.59
CA LEU A 20 19.37 -9.71 40.69
C LEU A 20 18.29 -8.70 40.30
N TYR A 21 18.43 -8.07 39.15
CA TYR A 21 17.48 -7.08 38.64
C TYR A 21 17.63 -6.91 37.11
N ALA A 22 16.62 -6.34 36.54
CA ALA A 22 16.65 -5.94 35.13
C ALA A 22 16.59 -4.40 35.01
N ILE A 23 17.38 -3.86 34.11
CA ILE A 23 17.35 -2.46 33.72
C ILE A 23 16.63 -2.37 32.40
N ILE A 24 15.61 -1.53 32.31
CA ILE A 24 14.86 -1.29 31.07
C ILE A 24 15.09 0.16 30.68
N PHE A 25 15.57 0.35 29.44
CA PHE A 25 15.70 1.66 28.80
C PHE A 25 14.61 1.78 27.74
N CYS A 26 13.76 2.78 27.86
CA CYS A 26 12.72 3.09 26.88
C CYS A 26 12.99 4.47 26.27
N GLU A 27 13.13 4.52 24.96
CA GLU A 27 13.30 5.74 24.17
C GLU A 27 12.02 6.00 23.38
N ASP A 28 11.47 7.21 23.45
CA ASP A 28 10.36 7.63 22.60
C ASP A 28 10.90 7.89 21.18
N VAL A 29 10.54 7.01 20.25
CA VAL A 29 10.95 7.09 18.85
C VAL A 29 9.82 7.57 17.93
N THR A 30 8.75 8.11 18.48
CA THR A 30 7.55 8.54 17.74
C THR A 30 7.89 9.50 16.60
N ASN A 31 8.65 10.57 16.90
CA ASN A 31 9.04 11.56 15.91
C ASN A 31 9.94 10.97 14.81
N LYS A 32 10.89 10.12 15.18
CA LYS A 32 11.78 9.43 14.24
C LYS A 32 10.96 8.55 13.30
N ARG A 33 10.03 7.80 13.85
CA ARG A 33 9.14 6.92 13.13
C ARG A 33 8.26 7.67 12.13
N GLN A 34 7.63 8.76 12.57
CA GLN A 34 6.81 9.61 11.70
C GLN A 34 7.63 10.22 10.56
N SER A 35 8.86 10.64 10.82
CA SER A 35 9.76 11.18 9.81
C SER A 35 10.18 10.12 8.78
N GLU A 36 10.47 8.91 9.21
CA GLU A 36 10.79 7.77 8.32
C GLU A 36 9.61 7.44 7.41
N LEU A 37 8.40 7.33 7.95
CA LEU A 37 7.19 7.07 7.20
C LEU A 37 6.89 8.21 6.20
N ALA A 38 7.03 9.47 6.62
CA ALA A 38 6.87 10.63 5.74
C ALA A 38 7.88 10.62 4.59
N SER A 39 9.13 10.27 4.87
CA SER A 39 10.20 10.15 3.86
C SER A 39 9.89 9.03 2.85
N MET A 40 9.44 7.87 3.31
CA MET A 40 9.02 6.76 2.45
C MET A 40 7.83 7.18 1.55
N ARG A 41 6.84 7.85 2.11
CA ARG A 41 5.70 8.41 1.35
C ARG A 41 6.19 9.38 0.28
N PHE A 42 7.06 10.32 0.62
CA PHE A 42 7.62 11.29 -0.32
C PHE A 42 8.41 10.64 -1.46
N GLN A 43 9.22 9.62 -1.17
CA GLN A 43 9.95 8.86 -2.19
C GLN A 43 9.01 8.15 -3.18
N ASN A 44 7.90 7.63 -2.69
CA ASN A 44 6.89 7.00 -3.53
C ASN A 44 6.20 8.01 -4.45
N TYR A 45 5.96 9.22 -3.96
CA TYR A 45 5.42 10.33 -4.77
C TYR A 45 6.32 10.73 -5.92
N THR A 46 7.59 10.97 -5.63
CA THR A 46 8.54 11.48 -6.64
C THR A 46 8.81 10.47 -7.74
N ARG A 47 8.76 9.18 -7.46
CA ARG A 47 8.93 8.13 -8.46
C ARG A 47 7.78 8.04 -9.47
N GLN A 48 6.59 8.52 -9.13
CA GLN A 48 5.40 8.32 -9.96
C GLN A 48 5.05 9.48 -10.88
N GLY A 49 5.71 10.64 -10.77
CA GLY A 49 5.37 11.83 -11.57
C GLY A 49 3.95 12.34 -11.26
N THR A 50 3.83 13.54 -10.73
CA THR A 50 2.62 14.06 -10.06
C THR A 50 1.47 14.49 -10.96
N LYS A 51 1.60 14.48 -12.29
CA LYS A 51 0.68 15.23 -13.17
C LYS A 51 -0.69 14.59 -13.50
N GLU A 52 -0.93 13.33 -13.13
CA GLU A 52 -2.16 12.61 -13.53
C GLU A 52 -2.72 11.67 -12.43
N ILE A 53 -2.30 11.87 -11.18
CA ILE A 53 -2.79 11.05 -10.08
C ILE A 53 -4.22 11.47 -9.75
N LEU A 54 -5.16 10.52 -9.77
CA LEU A 54 -6.52 10.73 -9.30
C LEU A 54 -6.56 10.72 -7.77
N PHE A 55 -6.00 9.68 -7.17
CA PHE A 55 -5.86 9.52 -5.73
C PHE A 55 -4.82 8.45 -5.39
N ASN A 56 -4.32 8.54 -4.17
CA ASN A 56 -3.49 7.52 -3.54
C ASN A 56 -4.21 6.98 -2.30
N LEU A 57 -4.04 5.70 -2.02
CA LEU A 57 -4.62 5.01 -0.87
C LEU A 57 -3.52 4.24 -0.15
N GLU A 58 -3.57 4.24 1.18
CA GLU A 58 -2.66 3.49 2.03
C GLU A 58 -3.46 2.55 2.93
N TYR A 59 -3.06 1.27 2.98
CA TYR A 59 -3.69 0.26 3.80
C TYR A 59 -2.67 -0.61 4.50
N ASN A 60 -3.05 -1.10 5.66
CA ASN A 60 -2.37 -2.18 6.34
C ASN A 60 -2.96 -3.52 5.85
N LEU A 61 -2.19 -4.27 5.07
CA LEU A 61 -2.66 -5.58 4.57
C LEU A 61 -2.72 -6.64 5.66
N THR A 62 -1.87 -6.55 6.70
CA THR A 62 -1.88 -7.52 7.81
C THR A 62 -3.19 -7.44 8.59
N LEU A 63 -3.65 -6.22 8.90
CA LEU A 63 -4.85 -5.97 9.68
C LEU A 63 -6.11 -5.73 8.83
N ASP A 64 -5.96 -5.61 7.51
CA ASP A 64 -7.00 -5.20 6.57
C ASP A 64 -7.65 -3.86 6.94
N THR A 65 -6.84 -2.86 7.31
CA THR A 65 -7.30 -1.54 7.73
C THR A 65 -6.85 -0.43 6.80
N PHE A 66 -7.69 0.60 6.71
CA PHE A 66 -7.36 1.84 6.00
C PHE A 66 -6.45 2.71 6.87
N GLU A 67 -5.38 3.26 6.27
CA GLU A 67 -4.41 4.09 6.98
C GLU A 67 -4.42 5.56 6.52
N GLY A 68 -4.73 5.79 5.24
CA GLY A 68 -4.75 7.15 4.73
C GLY A 68 -5.00 7.27 3.24
N TYR A 69 -5.20 8.51 2.79
CA TYR A 69 -5.36 8.82 1.38
C TYR A 69 -4.85 10.22 1.03
N GLU A 70 -4.64 10.43 -0.26
CA GLU A 70 -4.34 11.72 -0.85
C GLU A 70 -5.02 11.87 -2.21
N GLY A 71 -5.33 13.12 -2.59
CA GLY A 71 -6.11 13.42 -3.78
C GLY A 71 -7.61 13.39 -3.53
N GLN A 72 -8.41 13.29 -4.58
CA GLN A 72 -9.86 13.30 -4.49
C GLN A 72 -10.43 11.90 -4.75
N ILE A 73 -10.87 11.25 -3.68
CA ILE A 73 -11.66 10.02 -3.80
C ILE A 73 -13.09 10.43 -4.18
N PRO A 74 -13.66 9.93 -5.29
CA PRO A 74 -15.07 10.17 -5.60
C PRO A 74 -15.97 9.70 -4.47
N GLU A 75 -17.02 10.49 -4.15
CA GLU A 75 -17.92 10.26 -3.00
C GLU A 75 -18.50 8.83 -3.00
N ARG A 76 -18.84 8.31 -4.17
CA ARG A 76 -19.38 6.94 -4.35
C ARG A 76 -18.44 5.82 -3.89
N TYR A 77 -17.14 6.10 -3.73
CA TYR A 77 -16.13 5.14 -3.26
C TYR A 77 -15.70 5.41 -1.82
N PHE A 78 -15.88 6.62 -1.32
CA PHE A 78 -15.26 7.09 -0.10
C PHE A 78 -15.50 6.13 1.07
N LYS A 79 -16.75 5.75 1.31
CA LYS A 79 -17.12 4.85 2.40
C LYS A 79 -16.43 3.48 2.30
N ASP A 80 -16.45 2.87 1.12
CA ASP A 80 -15.89 1.54 0.93
C ASP A 80 -14.35 1.59 0.98
N PHE A 81 -13.74 2.62 0.39
CA PHE A 81 -12.28 2.78 0.36
C PHE A 81 -11.70 3.13 1.73
N THR A 82 -12.43 3.80 2.59
CA THR A 82 -11.96 4.14 3.95
C THR A 82 -12.33 3.09 5.01
N THR A 83 -12.89 1.96 4.61
CA THR A 83 -13.23 0.87 5.53
C THR A 83 -12.08 -0.12 5.66
N SER A 84 -11.75 -0.83 4.58
CA SER A 84 -10.65 -1.80 4.55
C SER A 84 -10.15 -2.00 3.12
N TYR A 85 -8.99 -2.65 3.00
CA TYR A 85 -8.43 -2.99 1.69
C TYR A 85 -9.32 -3.94 0.89
N THR A 86 -9.79 -5.00 1.55
CA THR A 86 -10.67 -6.00 0.94
C THR A 86 -11.96 -5.33 0.41
N ARG A 87 -12.57 -4.47 1.22
CA ARG A 87 -13.77 -3.75 0.81
C ARG A 87 -13.54 -2.79 -0.36
N ALA A 88 -12.41 -2.08 -0.33
CA ALA A 88 -12.02 -1.19 -1.42
C ALA A 88 -11.81 -1.95 -2.75
N THR A 89 -11.15 -3.10 -2.69
CA THR A 89 -10.88 -3.95 -3.86
C THR A 89 -12.16 -4.53 -4.44
N GLU A 90 -13.06 -5.06 -3.61
CA GLU A 90 -14.37 -5.53 -4.02
C GLU A 90 -15.19 -4.44 -4.70
N ARG A 91 -15.22 -3.24 -4.11
CA ARG A 91 -15.96 -2.11 -4.65
C ARG A 91 -15.39 -1.66 -5.99
N MET A 92 -14.08 -1.57 -6.12
CA MET A 92 -13.42 -1.21 -7.38
C MET A 92 -13.72 -2.25 -8.46
N CYS A 93 -13.68 -3.53 -8.13
CA CYS A 93 -13.96 -4.63 -9.05
C CYS A 93 -15.35 -4.53 -9.69
N GLN A 94 -16.33 -3.97 -9.00
CA GLN A 94 -17.69 -3.79 -9.54
C GLN A 94 -17.72 -2.81 -10.73
N ASP A 95 -16.89 -1.75 -10.68
CA ASP A 95 -16.83 -0.74 -11.75
C ASP A 95 -15.84 -1.09 -12.86
N ILE A 96 -14.98 -2.09 -12.66
CA ILE A 96 -14.08 -2.62 -13.69
C ILE A 96 -14.89 -3.39 -14.72
N LEU A 97 -14.61 -3.15 -16.01
CA LEU A 97 -15.24 -3.91 -17.08
C LEU A 97 -15.00 -5.40 -16.92
N LEU A 98 -16.03 -6.20 -17.19
CA LEU A 98 -16.07 -7.65 -16.94
C LEU A 98 -14.80 -8.38 -17.41
N LYS A 99 -14.32 -8.04 -18.61
CA LYS A 99 -13.12 -8.65 -19.22
C LYS A 99 -11.81 -8.43 -18.46
N TYR A 100 -11.77 -7.49 -17.49
CA TYR A 100 -10.57 -7.18 -16.69
C TYR A 100 -10.71 -7.56 -15.22
N ARG A 101 -11.88 -8.01 -14.76
CA ARG A 101 -12.14 -8.30 -13.34
C ARG A 101 -11.27 -9.41 -12.79
N GLU A 102 -11.15 -10.51 -13.54
CA GLU A 102 -10.31 -11.64 -13.17
C GLU A 102 -8.86 -11.21 -13.00
N MET A 103 -8.27 -10.58 -14.04
CA MET A 103 -6.92 -10.02 -13.99
C MET A 103 -6.74 -9.03 -12.82
N PHE A 104 -7.75 -8.20 -12.55
CA PHE A 104 -7.67 -7.24 -11.45
C PHE A 104 -7.62 -7.97 -10.09
N MET A 105 -8.48 -8.93 -9.87
CA MET A 105 -8.48 -9.71 -8.63
C MET A 105 -7.21 -10.56 -8.45
N GLU A 106 -6.69 -11.14 -9.53
CA GLU A 106 -5.40 -11.84 -9.50
C GLU A 106 -4.23 -10.94 -9.11
N CYS A 107 -4.27 -9.65 -9.48
CA CYS A 107 -3.18 -8.73 -9.20
C CYS A 107 -3.35 -7.92 -7.92
N PHE A 108 -4.58 -7.67 -7.48
CA PHE A 108 -4.90 -6.72 -6.41
C PHE A 108 -5.71 -7.32 -5.26
N SER A 109 -6.05 -8.63 -5.25
CA SER A 109 -6.63 -9.20 -4.04
C SER A 109 -5.61 -9.17 -2.91
N ARG A 110 -6.11 -9.03 -1.68
CA ARG A 110 -5.27 -8.95 -0.47
C ARG A 110 -4.37 -10.17 -0.36
N GLU A 111 -4.93 -11.35 -0.59
CA GLU A 111 -4.25 -12.64 -0.54
C GLU A 111 -3.09 -12.70 -1.54
N ASN A 112 -3.35 -12.30 -2.78
CA ASN A 112 -2.33 -12.34 -3.84
C ASN A 112 -1.21 -11.31 -3.62
N LEU A 113 -1.53 -10.14 -3.05
CA LEU A 113 -0.50 -9.16 -2.68
C LEU A 113 0.39 -9.66 -1.54
N LEU A 114 -0.19 -10.30 -0.53
CA LEU A 114 0.57 -10.89 0.58
C LEU A 114 1.45 -12.04 0.10
N GLU A 115 0.90 -12.96 -0.71
CA GLU A 115 1.65 -14.07 -1.31
C GLU A 115 2.75 -13.55 -2.25
N GLY A 116 2.46 -12.53 -3.08
CA GLY A 116 3.44 -11.88 -3.94
C GLY A 116 4.58 -11.27 -3.14
N PHE A 117 4.27 -10.62 -2.02
CA PHE A 117 5.29 -10.04 -1.14
C PHE A 117 6.22 -11.11 -0.55
N GLU A 118 5.70 -12.26 -0.13
CA GLU A 118 6.51 -13.40 0.33
C GLU A 118 7.45 -13.93 -0.77
N LYS A 119 7.06 -13.79 -2.03
CA LYS A 119 7.85 -14.13 -3.23
C LYS A 119 8.75 -12.97 -3.72
N ASN A 120 8.97 -11.93 -2.89
CA ASN A 120 9.74 -10.73 -3.20
C ASN A 120 9.16 -9.82 -4.30
N GLN A 121 7.85 -9.91 -4.56
CA GLN A 121 7.13 -8.99 -5.44
C GLN A 121 6.55 -7.84 -4.62
N SER A 122 7.32 -6.78 -4.43
CA SER A 122 6.93 -5.65 -3.59
C SER A 122 6.28 -4.49 -4.36
N TYR A 123 6.15 -4.57 -5.66
CA TYR A 123 5.48 -3.55 -6.48
C TYR A 123 4.92 -4.13 -7.76
N GLY A 124 3.95 -3.44 -8.33
CA GLY A 124 3.37 -3.81 -9.63
C GLY A 124 2.52 -2.70 -10.22
N THR A 125 2.22 -2.83 -11.50
CA THR A 125 1.34 -1.91 -12.23
C THR A 125 0.47 -2.67 -13.21
N LYS A 126 -0.80 -2.26 -13.32
CA LYS A 126 -1.74 -2.80 -14.30
C LYS A 126 -2.63 -1.69 -14.85
N GLU A 127 -3.08 -1.89 -16.08
CA GLU A 127 -4.05 -1.02 -16.74
C GLU A 127 -5.34 -1.78 -17.01
N PHE A 128 -6.45 -1.12 -16.71
CA PHE A 128 -7.79 -1.65 -16.95
C PHE A 128 -8.78 -0.52 -17.24
N GLN A 129 -9.94 -0.89 -17.75
CA GLN A 129 -11.02 0.05 -17.97
C GLN A 129 -12.04 -0.01 -16.85
N ILE A 130 -12.50 1.14 -16.41
CA ILE A 130 -13.61 1.27 -15.47
C ILE A 130 -14.78 1.97 -16.13
N ALA A 131 -16.00 1.61 -15.70
CA ALA A 131 -17.19 2.39 -15.97
C ALA A 131 -17.10 3.71 -15.21
N TYR A 132 -17.23 4.82 -15.93
CA TYR A 132 -17.21 6.17 -15.38
C TYR A 132 -18.63 6.77 -15.41
N HIS A 133 -18.78 8.07 -15.45
CA HIS A 133 -20.11 8.69 -15.51
C HIS A 133 -20.76 8.42 -16.90
N ASP A 134 -22.08 8.32 -16.91
CA ASP A 134 -22.93 8.29 -18.12
C ASP A 134 -22.59 7.21 -19.16
N GLY A 135 -22.09 6.06 -18.72
CA GLY A 135 -21.76 4.95 -19.60
C GLY A 135 -20.42 5.09 -20.31
N GLU A 136 -19.69 6.17 -20.09
CA GLU A 136 -18.32 6.30 -20.56
C GLU A 136 -17.40 5.32 -19.84
N THR A 137 -16.36 4.87 -20.52
CA THR A 137 -15.29 4.07 -19.95
C THR A 137 -13.99 4.84 -20.02
N ILE A 138 -13.23 4.81 -18.93
CA ILE A 138 -11.90 5.41 -18.88
C ILE A 138 -10.84 4.35 -18.60
N TRP A 139 -9.65 4.58 -19.12
CA TRP A 139 -8.49 3.78 -18.77
C TRP A 139 -7.88 4.28 -17.46
N ILE A 140 -7.65 3.35 -16.55
CA ILE A 140 -6.95 3.57 -15.28
C ILE A 140 -5.68 2.75 -15.30
N ARG A 141 -4.59 3.37 -14.86
CA ARG A 141 -3.37 2.68 -14.49
C ARG A 141 -3.31 2.65 -12.96
N ALA A 142 -3.35 1.47 -12.39
CA ALA A 142 -3.11 1.25 -10.96
C ALA A 142 -1.67 0.81 -10.77
N PHE A 143 -1.01 1.43 -9.81
CA PHE A 143 0.30 1.03 -9.32
C PHE A 143 0.16 0.68 -7.84
N TYR A 144 0.83 -0.38 -7.40
CA TYR A 144 0.95 -0.68 -5.98
C TYR A 144 2.41 -0.83 -5.55
N GLN A 145 2.66 -0.49 -4.30
CA GLN A 145 3.92 -0.77 -3.63
C GLN A 145 3.64 -1.32 -2.24
N ILE A 146 4.28 -2.43 -1.91
CA ILE A 146 4.16 -3.11 -0.62
C ILE A 146 5.43 -2.86 0.18
N LEU A 147 5.26 -2.48 1.44
CA LEU A 147 6.35 -2.22 2.38
C LEU A 147 6.07 -2.95 3.69
N LYS A 148 7.10 -3.57 4.24
CA LYS A 148 7.05 -4.11 5.60
C LYS A 148 7.44 -3.03 6.58
N ASP A 149 6.60 -2.79 7.57
CA ASP A 149 6.92 -1.91 8.67
C ASP A 149 8.00 -2.56 9.54
N PRO A 150 9.18 -1.93 9.69
CA PRO A 150 10.30 -2.52 10.43
C PRO A 150 10.04 -2.66 11.94
N TYR A 151 9.05 -1.95 12.48
CA TYR A 151 8.77 -1.96 13.92
C TYR A 151 7.60 -2.87 14.29
N THR A 152 6.55 -2.86 13.51
CA THR A 152 5.36 -3.70 13.77
C THR A 152 5.37 -5.01 13.01
N SER A 153 6.28 -5.15 12.04
CA SER A 153 6.28 -6.25 11.06
C SER A 153 5.00 -6.33 10.22
N SER A 154 4.10 -5.36 10.31
CA SER A 154 2.92 -5.31 9.46
C SER A 154 3.30 -5.02 8.01
N ILE A 155 2.52 -5.55 7.10
CA ILE A 155 2.67 -5.37 5.66
C ILE A 155 1.69 -4.30 5.23
N ASN A 156 2.20 -3.20 4.71
CA ASN A 156 1.42 -2.07 4.22
C ASN A 156 1.49 -2.00 2.70
N VAL A 157 0.39 -1.60 2.07
CA VAL A 157 0.35 -1.34 0.64
C VAL A 157 -0.01 0.11 0.38
N TRP A 158 0.68 0.67 -0.59
CA TRP A 158 0.33 1.95 -1.19
C TRP A 158 -0.17 1.73 -2.61
N ILE A 159 -1.36 2.27 -2.92
CA ILE A 159 -1.96 2.18 -4.24
C ILE A 159 -2.13 3.58 -4.81
N SER A 160 -1.67 3.77 -6.03
CA SER A 160 -1.84 4.99 -6.81
C SER A 160 -2.70 4.71 -8.04
N MET A 161 -3.74 5.48 -8.21
CA MET A 161 -4.63 5.40 -9.37
C MET A 161 -4.44 6.62 -10.27
N LYS A 162 -4.17 6.38 -11.55
CA LYS A 162 -3.99 7.42 -12.57
C LYS A 162 -4.93 7.21 -13.72
N ARG A 163 -5.42 8.32 -14.31
CA ARG A 163 -6.04 8.24 -15.62
C ARG A 163 -4.96 7.93 -16.66
N SER A 164 -5.14 6.86 -17.42
CA SER A 164 -4.23 6.51 -18.50
C SER A 164 -4.79 7.03 -19.83
N VAL A 165 -4.05 7.94 -20.45
CA VAL A 165 -4.36 8.37 -21.82
C VAL A 165 -3.65 7.39 -22.75
N ARG A 166 -4.33 6.33 -23.19
CA ARG A 166 -3.81 5.54 -24.31
C ARG A 166 -3.77 6.43 -25.54
N ARG A 167 -2.58 6.87 -25.92
CA ARG A 167 -2.35 7.29 -27.29
C ARG A 167 -2.53 6.03 -28.15
N PHE A 168 -3.50 6.03 -29.05
CA PHE A 168 -3.61 5.03 -30.11
C PHE A 168 -2.36 5.16 -30.99
N GLY A 169 -1.34 4.38 -30.70
CA GLY A 169 -0.06 4.36 -31.40
C GLY A 169 0.64 3.06 -31.07
N CYS A 170 0.60 2.16 -32.01
CA CYS A 170 1.41 0.96 -32.22
C CYS A 170 2.43 0.62 -31.13
N TRP A 171 2.06 -0.17 -30.15
CA TRP A 171 3.03 -0.82 -29.26
C TRP A 171 3.41 -2.16 -29.89
N LYS A 172 4.63 -2.23 -30.46
CA LYS A 172 5.30 -3.48 -30.76
C LYS A 172 5.54 -4.22 -29.44
N TRP A 173 5.12 -5.49 -29.39
CA TRP A 173 5.31 -6.46 -28.32
C TRP A 173 6.80 -6.86 -28.19
N HIS A 174 7.70 -5.98 -27.80
CA HIS A 174 9.12 -6.37 -27.76
C HIS A 174 9.91 -6.10 -26.47
N ASP A 175 9.34 -5.58 -25.40
CA ASP A 175 10.16 -5.24 -24.21
C ASP A 175 9.61 -5.74 -22.87
N TRP A 176 9.20 -7.01 -22.80
CA TRP A 176 8.92 -7.64 -21.48
C TRP A 176 9.47 -9.07 -21.39
N ILE A 177 10.79 -9.22 -21.63
CA ILE A 177 11.57 -10.34 -21.14
C ILE A 177 12.81 -9.73 -20.49
N TRP A 178 12.82 -9.73 -19.19
CA TRP A 178 13.90 -9.86 -18.20
C TRP A 178 13.37 -9.58 -16.81
#